data_c8986dec00eec4a40f4c1cd1c6197a28
#
_entry.id   c8986dec00eec4a40f4c1cd1c6197a28
#
_cell.length_a   1.000
_cell.length_b   1.000
_cell.length_c   1.000
_cell.angle_alpha   90.00
_cell.angle_beta   90.00
_cell.angle_gamma   90.00
#
_symmetry.space_group_name_H-M   'P 1'
#
loop_
_entity.id
_entity.type
_entity.pdbx_description
1 polymer ?
#
loop_
_entity_poly.entity_id
_entity_poly.type
_entity_poly.pdbx_seq_one_letter_code
_entity_poly.pdbx_strand_id
1 'polypeptide(L)'
;RMLYGFEVSVILIVLRQILEDFDSNPTESQASYKYVTATEIKEEAELFLPTTFNRAKFEKDLDRYIDSIVSFGFLVEAKHAEGEKRYKIHRIIKEKVTLDDLLEFKNKLNDYDAADESL
;
A
#
# COMPACT_ATOMS: atom_id res chain seq x y z
N ARG A 1 11.72 -13.16 -1.38
CA ARG A 1 12.51 -11.96 -1.68
C ARG A 1 11.61 -10.85 -2.20
N MET A 2 11.69 -9.69 -1.59
CA MET A 2 10.88 -8.55 -2.00
C MET A 2 11.57 -7.78 -3.12
N LEU A 3 10.83 -7.53 -4.20
CA LEU A 3 11.36 -6.85 -5.38
C LEU A 3 11.42 -5.32 -5.22
N TYR A 4 10.60 -4.77 -4.32
CA TYR A 4 10.37 -3.33 -4.27
C TYR A 4 10.87 -2.66 -2.99
N GLY A 5 11.54 -3.37 -2.13
CA GLY A 5 11.92 -2.85 -0.83
C GLY A 5 10.77 -2.93 0.17
N PHE A 6 11.09 -2.76 1.44
CA PHE A 6 10.12 -2.99 2.51
C PHE A 6 8.96 -2.00 2.48
N GLU A 7 9.27 -0.72 2.42
CA GLU A 7 8.25 0.34 2.51
C GLU A 7 7.31 0.32 1.32
N VAL A 8 7.86 0.18 0.12
CA VAL A 8 7.04 0.09 -1.09
C VAL A 8 6.19 -1.18 -1.06
N SER A 9 6.74 -2.28 -0.55
CA SER A 9 5.98 -3.53 -0.42
C SER A 9 4.81 -3.39 0.53
N VAL A 10 4.99 -2.66 1.64
CA VAL A 10 3.88 -2.37 2.57
C VAL A 10 2.77 -1.65 1.83
N ILE A 11 3.13 -0.62 1.08
CA ILE A 11 2.12 0.17 0.36
C ILE A 11 1.41 -0.67 -0.70
N LEU A 12 2.15 -1.50 -1.43
CA LEU A 12 1.54 -2.37 -2.45
C LEU A 12 0.52 -3.32 -1.84
N ILE A 13 0.85 -3.90 -0.71
CA ILE A 13 -0.05 -4.82 -0.01
C ILE A 13 -1.29 -4.09 0.50
N VAL A 14 -1.10 -2.89 1.04
CA VAL A 14 -2.19 -2.04 1.48
C VAL A 14 -3.13 -1.71 0.31
N LEU A 15 -2.57 -1.32 -0.83
CA LEU A 15 -3.36 -0.99 -2.01
C LEU A 15 -4.13 -2.20 -2.52
N ARG A 16 -3.51 -3.36 -2.53
CA ARG A 16 -4.17 -4.59 -2.93
C ARG A 16 -5.35 -4.90 -2.00
N GLN A 17 -5.15 -4.72 -0.71
CA GLN A 17 -6.19 -4.96 0.27
C GLN A 17 -7.34 -3.97 0.10
N ILE A 18 -7.03 -2.70 -0.12
CA ILE A 18 -8.05 -1.68 -0.35
C ILE A 18 -8.89 -2.05 -1.57
N LEU A 19 -8.24 -2.49 -2.65
CA LEU A 19 -8.95 -2.88 -3.86
C LEU A 19 -9.79 -4.13 -3.63
N GLU A 20 -9.29 -5.08 -2.84
CA GLU A 20 -10.03 -6.29 -2.52
C GLU A 20 -11.30 -5.96 -1.72
N ASP A 21 -11.19 -5.07 -0.75
CA ASP A 21 -12.32 -4.62 0.02
C ASP A 21 -13.35 -3.89 -0.85
N PHE A 22 -12.85 -3.08 -1.78
CA PHE A 22 -13.70 -2.39 -2.74
C PHE A 22 -14.50 -3.37 -3.60
N ASP A 23 -13.83 -4.37 -4.14
CA ASP A 23 -14.46 -5.37 -5.01
C ASP A 23 -15.47 -6.23 -4.25
N SER A 24 -15.24 -6.42 -2.96
CA SER A 24 -16.11 -7.25 -2.11
C SER A 24 -17.32 -6.49 -1.58
N ASN A 25 -17.34 -5.17 -1.69
CA ASN A 25 -18.43 -4.34 -1.19
C ASN A 25 -19.49 -4.14 -2.27
N PRO A 26 -20.71 -4.68 -2.09
CA PRO A 26 -21.74 -4.59 -3.13
C PRO A 26 -22.12 -3.16 -3.49
N THR A 27 -22.02 -2.23 -2.53
CA THR A 27 -22.36 -0.84 -2.76
C THR A 27 -21.28 -0.13 -3.57
N GLU A 28 -20.02 -0.34 -3.18
CA GLU A 28 -18.88 0.32 -3.83
C GLU A 28 -18.52 -0.32 -5.16
N SER A 29 -18.74 -1.61 -5.31
CA SER A 29 -18.35 -2.33 -6.53
C SER A 29 -19.12 -1.88 -7.77
N GLN A 30 -20.15 -1.07 -7.61
CA GLN A 30 -20.84 -0.47 -8.75
C GLN A 30 -19.99 0.58 -9.43
N ALA A 31 -19.03 1.16 -8.73
CA ALA A 31 -18.06 2.07 -9.34
C ALA A 31 -17.02 1.26 -10.11
N SER A 32 -16.51 1.82 -11.19
CA SER A 32 -15.52 1.12 -12.02
C SER A 32 -14.13 1.10 -11.41
N TYR A 33 -13.79 2.14 -10.66
CA TYR A 33 -12.42 2.31 -10.15
C TYR A 33 -12.41 2.77 -8.70
N LYS A 34 -11.41 2.32 -7.98
CA LYS A 34 -11.17 2.78 -6.61
C LYS A 34 -10.07 3.85 -6.61
N TYR A 35 -10.36 4.97 -5.96
CA TYR A 35 -9.43 6.08 -5.80
C TYR A 35 -8.99 6.19 -4.35
N VAL A 36 -7.74 6.58 -4.14
CA VAL A 36 -7.18 6.79 -2.81
C VAL A 36 -6.35 8.05 -2.79
N THR A 37 -6.18 8.63 -1.60
CA THR A 37 -5.29 9.76 -1.38
C THR A 37 -4.02 9.29 -0.69
N ALA A 38 -2.98 10.12 -0.69
CA ALA A 38 -1.75 9.81 0.04
C ALA A 38 -2.03 9.62 1.53
N THR A 39 -2.92 10.43 2.10
CA THR A 39 -3.29 10.33 3.51
C THR A 39 -3.92 8.97 3.82
N GLU A 40 -4.84 8.53 2.96
CA GLU A 40 -5.47 7.22 3.14
C GLU A 40 -4.45 6.09 3.07
N ILE A 41 -3.52 6.18 2.12
CA ILE A 41 -2.46 5.17 1.98
C ILE A 41 -1.61 5.14 3.25
N LYS A 42 -1.21 6.30 3.74
CA LYS A 42 -0.40 6.41 4.95
C LYS A 42 -1.12 5.80 6.15
N GLU A 43 -2.37 6.16 6.38
CA GLU A 43 -3.14 5.68 7.52
C GLU A 43 -3.29 4.16 7.49
N GLU A 44 -3.61 3.61 6.33
CA GLU A 44 -3.74 2.15 6.21
C GLU A 44 -2.41 1.44 6.36
N ALA A 45 -1.34 2.01 5.79
CA ALA A 45 -0.01 1.41 5.90
C ALA A 45 0.48 1.36 7.34
N GLU A 46 0.18 2.39 8.12
CA GLU A 46 0.60 2.44 9.52
C GLU A 46 0.00 1.32 10.36
N LEU A 47 -1.15 0.79 9.96
CA LEU A 47 -1.75 -0.34 10.66
C LEU A 47 -0.93 -1.63 10.51
N PHE A 48 -0.13 -1.71 9.47
CA PHE A 48 0.69 -2.91 9.20
C PHE A 48 2.10 -2.78 9.72
N LEU A 49 2.54 -1.58 10.09
CA LEU A 49 3.93 -1.36 10.49
C LEU A 49 4.15 -1.74 11.96
N PRO A 50 5.28 -2.38 12.27
CA PRO A 50 5.64 -2.67 13.66
C PRO A 50 5.74 -1.39 14.50
N THR A 51 5.52 -1.50 15.80
CA THR A 51 5.56 -0.34 16.70
C THR A 51 6.94 0.33 16.71
N THR A 52 7.98 -0.43 16.42
CA THR A 52 9.35 0.07 16.41
C THR A 52 9.78 0.66 15.09
N PHE A 53 8.93 0.56 14.10
CA PHE A 53 9.24 1.10 12.78
C PHE A 53 9.30 2.62 12.82
N ASN A 54 10.25 3.21 12.06
CA ASN A 54 10.39 4.66 12.01
C ASN A 54 9.30 5.29 11.16
N ARG A 55 8.19 5.63 11.81
CA ARG A 55 7.03 6.20 11.11
C ARG A 55 7.30 7.60 10.59
N ALA A 56 8.14 8.36 11.29
CA ALA A 56 8.48 9.71 10.85
C ALA A 56 9.20 9.68 9.50
N LYS A 57 10.12 8.75 9.35
CA LYS A 57 10.85 8.58 8.08
C LYS A 57 9.92 8.08 6.98
N PHE A 58 9.04 7.15 7.32
CA PHE A 58 8.07 6.62 6.36
C PHE A 58 7.19 7.76 5.83
N GLU A 59 6.67 8.58 6.72
CA GLU A 59 5.83 9.71 6.35
C GLU A 59 6.59 10.74 5.52
N LYS A 60 7.84 10.99 5.88
CA LYS A 60 8.69 11.93 5.16
C LYS A 60 8.93 11.49 3.72
N ASP A 61 9.14 10.20 3.52
CA ASP A 61 9.47 9.63 2.22
C ASP A 61 8.25 9.12 1.45
N LEU A 62 7.05 9.31 2.00
CA LEU A 62 5.83 8.76 1.42
C LEU A 62 5.62 9.15 -0.04
N ASP A 63 5.81 10.42 -0.35
CA ASP A 63 5.61 10.91 -1.73
C ASP A 63 6.55 10.21 -2.70
N ARG A 64 7.77 9.95 -2.27
CA ARG A 64 8.75 9.24 -3.10
C ARG A 64 8.32 7.81 -3.35
N TYR A 65 7.80 7.14 -2.32
CA TYR A 65 7.30 5.77 -2.47
C TYR A 65 6.10 5.73 -3.42
N ILE A 66 5.18 6.69 -3.27
CA ILE A 66 4.01 6.76 -4.14
C ILE A 66 4.42 7.03 -5.59
N ASP A 67 5.38 7.94 -5.80
CA ASP A 67 5.89 8.23 -7.13
C ASP A 67 6.49 6.99 -7.79
N SER A 68 7.20 6.18 -7.02
CA SER A 68 7.75 4.92 -7.52
C SER A 68 6.63 3.97 -7.96
N ILE A 69 5.58 3.89 -7.16
CA ILE A 69 4.44 3.00 -7.46
C ILE A 69 3.69 3.48 -8.70
N VAL A 70 3.58 4.80 -8.86
CA VAL A 70 3.01 5.37 -10.09
C VAL A 70 3.87 4.98 -11.29
N SER A 71 5.20 5.06 -11.15
CA SER A 71 6.10 4.71 -12.24
C SER A 71 6.03 3.23 -12.62
N PHE A 72 5.67 2.36 -11.67
CA PHE A 72 5.48 0.94 -11.93
C PHE A 72 4.12 0.63 -12.58
N GLY A 73 3.22 1.60 -12.63
CA GLY A 73 1.92 1.41 -13.25
C GLY A 73 0.81 0.93 -12.32
N PHE A 74 1.07 0.83 -11.02
CA PHE A 74 0.07 0.36 -10.06
C PHE A 74 -0.89 1.46 -9.60
N LEU A 75 -0.47 2.71 -9.69
CA LEU A 75 -1.30 3.87 -9.39
C LEU A 75 -1.27 4.82 -10.57
N VAL A 76 -2.41 5.44 -10.82
CA VAL A 76 -2.53 6.46 -11.87
C VAL A 76 -3.05 7.73 -11.22
N GLU A 77 -2.29 8.81 -11.31
CA GLU A 77 -2.72 10.08 -10.74
C GLU A 77 -3.97 10.58 -11.45
N ALA A 78 -4.99 10.90 -10.68
CA ALA A 78 -6.25 11.43 -11.20
C ALA A 78 -6.23 12.94 -11.11
N LYS A 79 -6.68 13.59 -12.18
CA LYS A 79 -6.76 15.05 -12.20
C LYS A 79 -7.99 15.51 -11.42
N HIS A 80 -7.80 16.53 -10.59
CA HIS A 80 -8.91 17.18 -9.91
C HIS A 80 -8.53 18.63 -9.65
N ALA A 81 -9.54 19.48 -9.50
CA ALA A 81 -9.34 20.91 -9.42
C ALA A 81 -8.81 21.36 -8.07
N GLU A 82 -9.20 20.71 -7.00
CA GLU A 82 -8.90 21.14 -5.64
C GLU A 82 -8.64 19.95 -4.72
N GLY A 83 -7.93 20.24 -3.64
CA GLY A 83 -7.71 19.28 -2.59
C GLY A 83 -6.52 18.40 -2.82
N GLU A 84 -6.46 17.34 -2.02
CA GLU A 84 -5.36 16.39 -2.07
C GLU A 84 -5.40 15.56 -3.34
N LYS A 85 -4.22 15.26 -3.89
CA LYS A 85 -4.13 14.39 -5.07
C LYS A 85 -4.79 13.05 -4.82
N ARG A 86 -5.48 12.57 -5.84
CA ARG A 86 -6.12 11.26 -5.81
C ARG A 86 -5.45 10.35 -6.83
N TYR A 87 -5.40 9.07 -6.49
CA TYR A 87 -4.78 8.06 -7.34
C TYR A 87 -5.77 6.94 -7.58
N LYS A 88 -5.88 6.51 -8.83
CA LYS A 88 -6.67 5.35 -9.18
C LYS A 88 -5.79 4.11 -8.98
N ILE A 89 -6.31 3.11 -8.28
CA ILE A 89 -5.59 1.84 -8.12
C ILE A 89 -5.80 1.02 -9.38
N HIS A 90 -4.71 0.70 -10.06
CA HIS A 90 -4.79 -0.12 -11.27
C HIS A 90 -4.96 -1.59 -10.87
N ARG A 91 -5.91 -2.27 -11.54
CA ARG A 91 -6.24 -3.65 -11.19
C ARG A 91 -5.12 -4.65 -11.41
N ILE A 92 -4.12 -4.27 -12.19
CA ILE A 92 -2.94 -5.11 -12.41
C ILE A 92 -2.24 -5.47 -11.09
N ILE A 93 -2.46 -4.68 -10.04
CA ILE A 93 -1.85 -4.94 -8.74
C ILE A 93 -2.24 -6.31 -8.19
N LYS A 94 -3.46 -6.78 -8.49
CA LYS A 94 -3.91 -8.10 -8.03
C LYS A 94 -3.15 -9.24 -8.69
N GLU A 95 -2.64 -9.01 -9.89
CA GLU A 95 -1.84 -10.01 -10.60
C GLU A 95 -0.37 -9.96 -10.19
N LYS A 96 0.14 -8.77 -9.93
CA LYS A 96 1.56 -8.59 -9.62
C LYS A 96 1.88 -8.78 -8.15
N VAL A 97 0.92 -8.49 -7.28
CA VAL A 97 1.06 -8.69 -5.82
C VAL A 97 0.16 -9.87 -5.47
N THR A 98 0.74 -11.06 -5.44
CA THR A 98 0.00 -12.31 -5.28
C THR A 98 -0.25 -12.64 -3.81
N LEU A 99 -1.06 -13.68 -3.57
CA LEU A 99 -1.28 -14.18 -2.22
C LEU A 99 0.02 -14.71 -1.62
N ASP A 100 0.88 -15.29 -2.46
CA ASP A 100 2.19 -15.76 -2.00
C ASP A 100 3.06 -14.60 -1.54
N ASP A 101 3.02 -13.49 -2.27
CA ASP A 101 3.74 -12.27 -1.89
C ASP A 101 3.23 -11.74 -0.54
N LEU A 102 1.92 -11.76 -0.36
CA LEU A 102 1.30 -11.33 0.89
C LEU A 102 1.75 -12.19 2.06
N LEU A 103 1.77 -13.50 1.87
CA LEU A 103 2.19 -14.44 2.90
C LEU A 103 3.67 -14.23 3.24
N GLU A 104 4.50 -14.08 2.23
CA GLU A 104 5.92 -13.82 2.44
C GLU A 104 6.13 -12.53 3.22
N PHE A 105 5.35 -11.49 2.89
CA PHE A 105 5.44 -10.23 3.60
C PHE A 105 5.04 -10.37 5.06
N LYS A 106 3.98 -11.12 5.35
CA LYS A 106 3.54 -11.36 6.73
C LYS A 106 4.62 -12.07 7.52
N ASN A 107 5.29 -13.03 6.91
CA ASN A 107 6.40 -13.74 7.56
C ASN A 107 7.55 -12.79 7.87
N LYS A 108 7.85 -11.86 6.97
CA LYS A 108 8.89 -10.87 7.20
C LYS A 108 8.53 -9.91 8.32
N LEU A 109 7.26 -9.53 8.43
CA LEU A 109 6.80 -8.70 9.52
C LEU A 109 6.94 -9.40 10.86
N ASN A 110 6.62 -10.69 10.90
CA ASN A 110 6.77 -11.48 12.12
C ASN A 110 8.22 -11.57 12.53
N ASP A 111 9.12 -11.78 11.58
CA ASP A 111 10.56 -11.82 11.85
C ASP A 111 11.05 -10.49 12.40
N TYR A 112 10.56 -9.40 11.85
CA TYR A 112 10.91 -8.06 12.29
C TYR A 112 10.49 -7.83 13.75
N ASP A 113 9.26 -8.18 14.08
CA ASP A 113 8.74 -8.04 15.44
C ASP A 113 9.48 -8.98 16.41
N ALA A 114 9.77 -10.21 16.00
CA ALA A 114 10.49 -11.16 16.83
C ALA A 114 11.90 -10.69 17.12
N ALA A 115 12.60 -10.14 16.12
CA ALA A 115 13.93 -9.60 16.31
C ALA A 115 13.92 -8.45 17.32
N ASP A 116 12.87 -7.66 17.28
CA ASP A 116 12.69 -6.52 18.17
C ASP A 116 12.41 -6.98 19.59
N GLU A 117 11.59 -8.01 19.75
CA GLU A 117 11.26 -8.56 21.05
C GLU A 117 12.47 -9.21 21.72
N SER A 118 13.42 -9.69 20.94
CA SER A 118 14.61 -10.34 21.47
C SER A 118 15.62 -9.36 22.04
N LEU A 119 15.42 -8.09 21.80
CA LEU A 119 16.28 -7.06 22.38
C LEU A 119 15.85 -6.73 23.80
#